data_62455b15bfeca2a3e0b3579978b30e79
#
_entry.id   62455b15bfeca2a3e0b3579978b30e79
#
_cell.length_a   1.000
_cell.length_b   1.000
_cell.length_c   1.000
_cell.angle_alpha   90.00
_cell.angle_beta   90.00
_cell.angle_gamma   90.00
#
_symmetry.space_group_name_H-M   'P 1'
#
loop_
_entity.id
_entity.type
_entity.pdbx_description
1 polymer ?
#
loop_
_entity_poly.entity_id
_entity_poly.type
_entity_poly.pdbx_seq_one_letter_code
_entity_poly.pdbx_strand_id
1 'polypeptide(L)'
;MIIYTLIFLVTILIGSMIFFMAVVSPSVFATLSTNASSKFLRTIFPRMFLFGFIISLLSLILSYISGNILNSILLVIVAVSFIINRNYLTPKINNFRDKELEGDEKASSNFKYMHLLSVLLFLLNFIILVSIVIINYFNYNL
;
A
#
# COMPACT_ATOMS: atom_id res chain seq x y z
N MET A 1 16.58 1.32 21.32
CA MET A 1 15.99 0.03 20.92
C MET A 1 14.65 0.21 20.17
N ILE A 2 13.66 0.93 20.74
CA ILE A 2 12.33 1.12 20.11
C ILE A 2 12.41 1.70 18.70
N ILE A 3 13.22 2.73 18.48
CA ILE A 3 13.34 3.38 17.17
C ILE A 3 13.94 2.45 16.09
N TYR A 4 14.90 1.59 16.45
CA TYR A 4 15.46 0.62 15.52
C TYR A 4 14.43 -0.43 15.10
N THR A 5 13.58 -0.87 16.05
CA THR A 5 12.46 -1.79 15.75
C THR A 5 11.44 -1.12 14.83
N LEU A 6 11.13 0.17 15.04
CA LEU A 6 10.27 0.96 14.17
C LEU A 6 10.86 1.01 12.75
N ILE A 7 12.12 1.42 12.61
CA ILE A 7 12.80 1.51 11.30
C ILE A 7 12.81 0.15 10.61
N PHE A 8 13.07 -0.93 11.35
CA PHE A 8 13.04 -2.30 10.82
C PHE A 8 11.67 -2.66 10.25
N LEU A 9 10.57 -2.40 10.98
CA LEU A 9 9.21 -2.65 10.49
C LEU A 9 8.88 -1.82 9.25
N VAL A 10 9.22 -0.53 9.26
CA VAL A 10 9.02 0.37 8.11
C VAL A 10 9.82 -0.13 6.89
N THR A 11 11.06 -0.59 7.08
CA THR A 11 11.89 -1.13 6.00
C THR A 11 11.32 -2.44 5.44
N ILE A 12 10.78 -3.33 6.28
CA ILE A 12 10.05 -4.53 5.81
C ILE A 12 8.87 -4.13 4.92
N LEU A 13 8.11 -3.11 5.34
CA LEU A 13 6.97 -2.65 4.55
C LEU A 13 7.40 -2.06 3.21
N ILE A 14 8.43 -1.21 3.18
CA ILE A 14 9.03 -0.68 1.94
C ILE A 14 9.49 -1.82 1.04
N GLY A 15 10.24 -2.79 1.59
CA GLY A 15 10.73 -3.96 0.84
C GLY A 15 9.60 -4.79 0.24
N SER A 16 8.52 -5.01 0.99
CA SER A 16 7.34 -5.72 0.49
C SER A 16 6.63 -4.98 -0.65
N MET A 17 6.56 -3.65 -0.59
CA MET A 17 5.99 -2.81 -1.65
C MET A 17 6.85 -2.87 -2.92
N ILE A 18 8.17 -2.77 -2.79
CA ILE A 18 9.11 -2.90 -3.92
C ILE A 18 9.00 -4.29 -4.53
N PHE A 19 9.04 -5.34 -3.71
CA PHE A 19 8.93 -6.73 -4.18
C PHE A 19 7.64 -6.96 -4.96
N PHE A 20 6.53 -6.43 -4.47
CA PHE A 20 5.25 -6.54 -5.18
C PHE A 20 5.30 -5.83 -6.55
N MET A 21 5.81 -4.59 -6.60
CA MET A 21 5.87 -3.82 -7.85
C MET A 21 6.88 -4.38 -8.86
N ALA A 22 8.06 -4.78 -8.39
CA ALA A 22 9.17 -5.14 -9.27
C ALA A 22 9.18 -6.63 -9.66
N VAL A 23 8.60 -7.49 -8.83
CA VAL A 23 8.65 -8.94 -9.04
C VAL A 23 7.26 -9.55 -9.22
N VAL A 24 6.37 -9.37 -8.24
CA VAL A 24 5.07 -10.07 -8.26
C VAL A 24 4.21 -9.59 -9.42
N SER A 25 4.00 -8.29 -9.55
CA SER A 25 3.11 -7.71 -10.57
C SER A 25 3.57 -8.04 -12.01
N PRO A 26 4.84 -7.82 -12.41
CA PRO A 26 5.30 -8.20 -13.73
C PRO A 26 5.21 -9.72 -14.01
N SER A 27 5.56 -10.55 -13.02
CA SER A 27 5.49 -12.01 -13.16
C SER A 27 4.07 -12.51 -13.39
N VAL A 28 3.09 -11.93 -12.68
CA VAL A 28 1.67 -12.27 -12.86
C VAL A 28 1.21 -11.99 -14.29
N PHE A 29 1.53 -10.82 -14.82
CA PHE A 29 1.12 -10.45 -16.19
C PHE A 29 1.89 -11.20 -17.28
N ALA A 30 3.11 -11.64 -17.00
CA ALA A 30 3.91 -12.40 -17.95
C ALA A 30 3.52 -13.88 -18.04
N THR A 31 2.99 -14.46 -16.94
CA THR A 31 2.82 -15.92 -16.83
C THR A 31 1.37 -16.37 -16.78
N LEU A 32 0.45 -15.52 -16.36
CA LEU A 32 -0.95 -15.89 -16.18
C LEU A 32 -1.84 -15.35 -17.32
N SER A 33 -2.85 -16.12 -17.70
CA SER A 33 -3.91 -15.62 -18.59
C SER A 33 -4.66 -14.45 -17.95
N THR A 34 -5.32 -13.63 -18.76
CA THR A 34 -6.09 -12.44 -18.29
C THR A 34 -7.07 -12.78 -17.17
N ASN A 35 -7.79 -13.91 -17.27
CA ASN A 35 -8.73 -14.35 -16.23
C ASN A 35 -8.02 -14.78 -14.95
N ALA A 36 -6.92 -15.53 -15.07
CA ALA A 36 -6.16 -16.00 -13.92
C ALA A 36 -5.44 -14.85 -13.20
N SER A 37 -4.85 -13.91 -13.93
CA SER A 37 -4.22 -12.73 -13.37
C SER A 37 -5.23 -11.83 -12.65
N SER A 38 -6.41 -11.61 -13.23
CA SER A 38 -7.49 -10.85 -12.58
C SER A 38 -7.92 -11.50 -11.26
N LYS A 39 -8.16 -12.81 -11.25
CA LYS A 39 -8.53 -13.55 -10.04
C LYS A 39 -7.43 -13.50 -8.96
N PHE A 40 -6.18 -13.65 -9.37
CA PHE A 40 -5.03 -13.54 -8.47
C PHE A 40 -4.94 -12.15 -7.83
N LEU A 41 -4.99 -11.08 -8.64
CA LEU A 41 -4.86 -9.71 -8.17
C LEU A 41 -6.00 -9.31 -7.23
N ARG A 42 -7.24 -9.73 -7.50
CA ARG A 42 -8.39 -9.54 -6.60
C ARG A 42 -8.20 -10.20 -5.23
N THR A 43 -7.40 -11.25 -5.16
CA THR A 43 -7.10 -11.96 -3.92
C THR A 43 -5.92 -11.35 -3.17
N ILE A 44 -4.87 -10.97 -3.88
CA ILE A 44 -3.62 -10.53 -3.26
C ILE A 44 -3.68 -9.07 -2.77
N PHE A 45 -4.31 -8.15 -3.52
CA PHE A 45 -4.38 -6.74 -3.13
C PHE A 45 -5.01 -6.49 -1.76
N PRO A 46 -6.20 -7.05 -1.42
CA PRO A 46 -6.77 -6.85 -0.10
C PRO A 46 -5.88 -7.38 1.04
N ARG A 47 -5.13 -8.47 0.78
CA ARG A 47 -4.19 -9.05 1.76
C ARG A 47 -2.94 -8.19 1.92
N MET A 48 -2.40 -7.67 0.82
CA MET A 48 -1.27 -6.76 0.82
C MET A 48 -1.60 -5.46 1.57
N PHE A 49 -2.77 -4.87 1.32
CA PHE A 49 -3.20 -3.67 2.03
C PHE A 49 -3.47 -3.94 3.52
N LEU A 50 -4.00 -5.12 3.87
CA LEU A 50 -4.14 -5.52 5.28
C LEU A 50 -2.78 -5.68 5.96
N PHE A 51 -1.82 -6.32 5.30
CA PHE A 51 -0.44 -6.43 5.78
C PHE A 51 0.17 -5.06 6.00
N GLY A 52 0.05 -4.15 5.02
CA GLY A 52 0.53 -2.77 5.14
C GLY A 52 -0.11 -2.01 6.30
N PHE A 53 -1.42 -2.17 6.51
CA PHE A 53 -2.14 -1.60 7.65
C PHE A 53 -1.60 -2.13 8.98
N ILE A 54 -1.44 -3.44 9.14
CA ILE A 54 -0.95 -4.04 10.38
C ILE A 54 0.46 -3.55 10.71
N ILE A 55 1.38 -3.57 9.73
CA ILE A 55 2.76 -3.13 9.96
C ILE A 55 2.81 -1.62 10.27
N SER A 56 2.04 -0.79 9.57
CA SER A 56 1.98 0.65 9.86
C SER A 56 1.38 0.94 11.24
N LEU A 57 0.38 0.16 11.69
CA LEU A 57 -0.21 0.29 13.01
C LEU A 57 0.79 -0.09 14.12
N LEU A 58 1.53 -1.19 13.96
CA LEU A 58 2.59 -1.58 14.90
C LEU A 58 3.69 -0.51 14.96
N SER A 59 4.11 0.02 13.80
CA SER A 59 5.08 1.11 13.72
C SER A 59 4.57 2.39 14.38
N LEU A 60 3.28 2.71 14.23
CA LEU A 60 2.62 3.84 14.89
C LEU A 60 2.69 3.71 16.42
N ILE A 61 2.38 2.54 16.96
CA ILE A 61 2.46 2.29 18.40
C ILE A 61 3.88 2.53 18.91
N LEU A 62 4.89 2.00 18.23
CA LEU A 62 6.31 2.22 18.58
C LEU A 62 6.72 3.68 18.48
N SER A 63 6.25 4.40 17.45
CA SER A 63 6.50 5.82 17.27
C SER A 63 5.89 6.65 18.40
N TYR A 64 4.66 6.35 18.78
CA TYR A 64 3.97 7.03 19.86
C TYR A 64 4.68 6.83 21.20
N ILE A 65 5.08 5.58 21.53
CA ILE A 65 5.84 5.25 22.74
C ILE A 65 7.20 5.95 22.77
N SER A 66 7.84 6.14 21.62
CA SER A 66 9.12 6.87 21.51
C SER A 66 8.99 8.39 21.59
N GLY A 67 7.78 8.94 21.66
CA GLY A 67 7.50 10.37 21.69
C GLY A 67 7.71 11.09 20.35
N ASN A 68 7.89 10.37 19.24
CA ASN A 68 8.09 10.99 17.92
C ASN A 68 6.76 11.31 17.26
N ILE A 69 6.25 12.52 17.52
CA ILE A 69 4.95 12.99 17.03
C ILE A 69 4.89 13.03 15.50
N LEU A 70 5.97 13.48 14.83
CA LEU A 70 6.00 13.58 13.37
C LEU A 70 5.82 12.19 12.73
N ASN A 71 6.63 11.22 13.14
CA ASN A 71 6.49 9.85 12.63
C ASN A 71 5.11 9.26 12.92
N SER A 72 4.53 9.57 14.09
CA SER A 72 3.20 9.09 14.47
C SER A 72 2.13 9.64 13.52
N ILE A 73 2.16 10.93 13.20
CA ILE A 73 1.23 11.54 12.24
C ILE A 73 1.37 10.91 10.86
N LEU A 74 2.60 10.76 10.37
CA LEU A 74 2.87 10.15 9.06
C LEU A 74 2.38 8.70 9.00
N LEU A 75 2.57 7.92 10.06
CA LEU A 75 2.12 6.52 10.13
C LEU A 75 0.60 6.39 10.24
N VAL A 76 -0.10 7.35 10.86
CA VAL A 76 -1.57 7.42 10.81
C VAL A 76 -2.05 7.59 9.37
N ILE A 77 -1.45 8.53 8.61
CA ILE A 77 -1.79 8.75 7.20
C ILE A 77 -1.60 7.47 6.39
N VAL A 78 -0.47 6.78 6.57
CA VAL A 78 -0.18 5.51 5.90
C VAL A 78 -1.20 4.42 6.25
N ALA A 79 -1.51 4.24 7.55
CA ALA A 79 -2.46 3.24 8.00
C ALA A 79 -3.88 3.50 7.45
N VAL A 80 -4.35 4.74 7.53
CA VAL A 80 -5.66 5.14 6.99
C VAL A 80 -5.71 4.94 5.47
N SER A 81 -4.65 5.29 4.76
CA SER A 81 -4.54 5.09 3.32
C SER A 81 -4.65 3.59 2.92
N PHE A 82 -3.99 2.68 3.64
CA PHE A 82 -4.11 1.25 3.40
C PHE A 82 -5.53 0.72 3.64
N ILE A 83 -6.21 1.20 4.69
CA ILE A 83 -7.61 0.82 4.96
C ILE A 83 -8.56 1.35 3.89
N ILE A 84 -8.37 2.59 3.41
CA ILE A 84 -9.15 3.14 2.30
C ILE A 84 -8.94 2.31 1.03
N ASN A 85 -7.70 1.98 0.68
CA ASN A 85 -7.40 1.13 -0.46
C ASN A 85 -8.09 -0.24 -0.35
N ARG A 86 -8.01 -0.89 0.82
CA ARG A 86 -8.57 -2.22 1.04
C ARG A 86 -10.09 -2.24 1.03
N ASN A 87 -10.73 -1.36 1.81
CA ASN A 87 -12.16 -1.46 2.13
C ASN A 87 -13.05 -0.64 1.20
N TYR A 88 -12.50 0.38 0.54
CA TYR A 88 -13.26 1.29 -0.31
C TYR A 88 -12.85 1.20 -1.79
N LEU A 89 -11.57 1.41 -2.10
CA LEU A 89 -11.14 1.47 -3.51
C LEU A 89 -11.13 0.09 -4.16
N THR A 90 -10.57 -0.93 -3.54
CA THR A 90 -10.49 -2.27 -4.13
C THR A 90 -11.85 -2.87 -4.49
N PRO A 91 -12.88 -2.83 -3.62
CA PRO A 91 -14.21 -3.32 -4.00
C PRO A 91 -14.82 -2.52 -5.17
N LYS A 92 -14.64 -1.19 -5.20
CA LYS A 92 -15.15 -0.36 -6.29
C LYS A 92 -14.42 -0.63 -7.62
N ILE A 93 -13.10 -0.76 -7.57
CA ILE A 93 -12.28 -1.12 -8.74
C ILE A 93 -12.76 -2.46 -9.33
N ASN A 94 -12.97 -3.47 -8.48
CA ASN A 94 -13.44 -4.77 -8.92
C ASN A 94 -14.84 -4.69 -9.54
N ASN A 95 -15.77 -3.95 -8.92
CA ASN A 95 -17.14 -3.77 -9.44
C ASN A 95 -17.15 -3.04 -10.80
N PHE A 96 -16.37 -1.95 -10.93
CA PHE A 96 -16.28 -1.24 -12.21
C PHE A 96 -15.61 -2.10 -13.29
N ARG A 97 -14.64 -2.92 -12.94
CA ARG A 97 -14.03 -3.86 -13.89
C ARG A 97 -15.03 -4.91 -14.38
N ASP A 98 -15.88 -5.43 -13.51
CA ASP A 98 -16.91 -6.40 -13.90
C ASP A 98 -17.91 -5.77 -14.89
N LYS A 99 -18.41 -4.57 -14.60
CA LYS A 99 -19.30 -3.81 -15.50
C LYS A 99 -18.65 -3.44 -16.82
N GLU A 100 -17.37 -3.07 -16.82
CA GLU A 100 -16.60 -2.81 -18.04
C GLU A 100 -16.55 -4.05 -18.94
N LEU A 101 -16.37 -5.24 -18.36
CA LEU A 101 -16.39 -6.51 -19.12
C LEU A 101 -17.76 -6.85 -19.67
N GLU A 102 -18.83 -6.33 -19.09
CA GLU A 102 -20.22 -6.42 -19.57
C GLU A 102 -20.54 -5.38 -20.66
N GLY A 103 -19.61 -4.48 -20.99
CA GLY A 103 -19.75 -3.49 -22.06
C GLY A 103 -20.18 -2.08 -21.62
N ASP A 104 -20.17 -1.78 -20.32
CA ASP A 104 -20.46 -0.43 -19.80
C ASP A 104 -19.26 0.51 -19.99
N GLU A 105 -19.32 1.40 -20.97
CA GLU A 105 -18.27 2.38 -21.25
C GLU A 105 -18.02 3.37 -20.11
N LYS A 106 -19.08 3.75 -19.35
CA LYS A 106 -18.92 4.62 -18.18
C LYS A 106 -18.17 3.91 -17.05
N ALA A 107 -18.38 2.62 -16.90
CA ALA A 107 -17.66 1.80 -15.94
C ALA A 107 -16.17 1.71 -16.27
N SER A 108 -15.78 1.69 -17.56
CA SER A 108 -14.36 1.73 -17.98
C SER A 108 -13.65 3.00 -17.50
N SER A 109 -14.29 4.16 -17.65
CA SER A 109 -13.72 5.43 -17.15
C SER A 109 -13.58 5.45 -15.62
N ASN A 110 -14.62 5.00 -14.92
CA ASN A 110 -14.62 4.92 -13.46
C ASN A 110 -13.57 3.92 -12.94
N PHE A 111 -13.41 2.78 -13.60
CA PHE A 111 -12.36 1.81 -13.30
C PHE A 111 -10.97 2.46 -13.36
N LYS A 112 -10.65 3.13 -14.48
CA LYS A 112 -9.36 3.80 -14.67
C LYS A 112 -9.09 4.84 -13.60
N TYR A 113 -10.09 5.67 -13.28
CA TYR A 113 -9.97 6.71 -12.25
C TYR A 113 -9.73 6.12 -10.85
N MET A 114 -10.54 5.13 -10.44
CA MET A 114 -10.40 4.51 -9.12
C MET A 114 -9.10 3.73 -9.00
N HIS A 115 -8.67 3.06 -10.09
CA HIS A 115 -7.38 2.37 -10.12
C HIS A 115 -6.22 3.36 -9.98
N LEU A 116 -6.24 4.46 -10.73
CA LEU A 116 -5.22 5.51 -10.62
C LEU A 116 -5.15 6.06 -9.19
N LEU A 117 -6.29 6.35 -8.57
CA LEU A 117 -6.34 6.84 -7.18
C LEU A 117 -5.71 5.84 -6.20
N SER A 118 -5.99 4.54 -6.36
CA SER A 118 -5.39 3.47 -5.56
C SER A 118 -3.87 3.43 -5.72
N VAL A 119 -3.37 3.55 -6.95
CA VAL A 119 -1.94 3.57 -7.26
C VAL A 119 -1.26 4.82 -6.68
N LEU A 120 -1.88 5.99 -6.79
CA LEU A 120 -1.34 7.23 -6.22
C LEU A 120 -1.26 7.17 -4.69
N LEU A 121 -2.27 6.62 -4.01
CA LEU A 121 -2.23 6.42 -2.57
C LEU A 121 -1.13 5.42 -2.16
N PHE A 122 -0.93 4.37 -2.95
CA PHE A 122 0.14 3.41 -2.71
C PHE A 122 1.53 4.05 -2.87
N LEU A 123 1.72 4.86 -3.91
CA LEU A 123 2.95 5.61 -4.13
C LEU A 123 3.19 6.66 -3.03
N LEU A 124 2.15 7.37 -2.59
CA LEU A 124 2.23 8.31 -1.48
C LEU A 124 2.69 7.59 -0.19
N ASN A 125 2.11 6.44 0.11
CA ASN A 125 2.55 5.62 1.25
C ASN A 125 4.03 5.27 1.15
N PHE A 126 4.49 4.85 -0.03
CA PHE A 126 5.90 4.53 -0.26
C PHE A 126 6.82 5.73 0.02
N ILE A 127 6.47 6.91 -0.51
CA ILE A 127 7.24 8.15 -0.29
C ILE A 127 7.27 8.51 1.20
N ILE A 128 6.13 8.44 1.90
CA ILE A 128 6.06 8.73 3.34
C ILE A 128 6.96 7.76 4.14
N LEU A 129 6.88 6.46 3.86
CA LEU A 129 7.69 5.46 4.57
C LEU A 129 9.19 5.65 4.34
N VAL A 130 9.61 5.95 3.12
CA VAL A 130 11.01 6.27 2.80
C VAL A 130 11.44 7.54 3.53
N SER A 131 10.59 8.57 3.58
CA SER A 131 10.86 9.80 4.32
C SER A 131 11.05 9.55 5.83
N ILE A 132 10.25 8.66 6.43
CA ILE A 132 10.41 8.26 7.84
C ILE A 132 11.80 7.65 8.07
N VAL A 133 12.25 6.75 7.19
CA VAL A 133 13.58 6.13 7.32
C VAL A 133 14.69 7.19 7.22
N ILE A 134 14.61 8.07 6.22
CA ILE A 134 15.60 9.12 5.97
C ILE A 134 15.67 10.09 7.16
N ILE A 135 14.53 10.61 7.64
CA ILE A 135 14.48 11.55 8.77
C ILE A 135 15.10 10.92 10.02
N ASN A 136 14.77 9.66 10.32
CA ASN A 136 15.34 9.01 11.49
C ASN A 136 16.81 8.69 11.31
N TYR A 137 17.29 8.37 10.11
CA TYR A 137 18.72 8.18 9.84
C TYR A 137 19.53 9.44 10.19
N PHE A 138 19.09 10.61 9.73
CA PHE A 138 19.78 11.87 10.02
C PHE A 138 19.65 12.30 11.49
N ASN A 139 18.51 12.05 12.14
CA ASN A 139 18.31 12.46 13.53
C ASN A 139 19.10 11.63 14.56
N TYR A 140 19.49 10.40 14.22
CA TYR A 140 20.16 9.49 15.15
C TYR A 140 21.63 9.18 14.80
N ASN A 141 22.12 9.64 13.67
CA ASN A 141 23.51 9.46 13.24
C ASN A 141 24.29 10.78 13.08
N LEU A 142 23.69 11.93 13.38
CA LEU A 142 24.33 13.24 13.54
C LEU A 142 24.24 13.70 14.98
#